data_3a181b9f22a755e20c6aee9deeae9aaf
#
_entry.id   3a181b9f22a755e20c6aee9deeae9aaf
#
_cell.length_a   1.000
_cell.length_b   1.000
_cell.length_c   1.000
_cell.angle_alpha   90.00
_cell.angle_beta   90.00
_cell.angle_gamma   90.00
#
_symmetry.space_group_name_H-M   'P 1'
#
loop_
_entity.id
_entity.type
_entity.pdbx_description
1 polymer ?
#
loop_
_entity_poly.entity_id
_entity_poly.type
_entity_poly.pdbx_seq_one_letter_code
_entity_poly.pdbx_strand_id
1 'polypeptide(L)'
;MKRLLSALSLLGLSVSLSAQAPLWDLAKDKIPAALNHGAVQAADGSVTVGGDNYFGIPPSAFPDQQNFTVQVTVTFPELTEGTTMHVLLKQKKDGEDTGLGLTFLNFPTIQAHRPIINGMHIGDKRLKLQPNTSYAFTVAVRKGSPTYYLNEAPTGQYFVLLLPNDEPMWVGKKLFPREKPFTSAKISALKVYGSDYAYKSPKEKVTAEPRGGVAGKGWMVDAPTIVDPKRPKLLFYGDSIAGGYRGQLLPMLEGKVYAYHWSGFVGGINPKVDTLIKQGASVADFDLIFFNNGLHSLAWTPEKATDQQIIDTTRAIVRGFKAGAPKAKLFWIATSPHTARRAEPSKPVTALGDKNSVVLRINRLAEQVMKEEGVEVIDMYTPLAARLDLAAGDEYHWSAPAYKIIADAIVAKTNEALKLK
;
A
#
# COMPACT_ATOMS: atom_id res chain seq x y z
N MET A 1 -16.72 66.63 -31.11
CA MET A 1 -17.02 65.51 -30.22
C MET A 1 -15.72 64.77 -29.95
N LYS A 2 -15.07 65.02 -28.81
CA LYS A 2 -13.81 64.38 -28.39
C LYS A 2 -14.20 63.23 -27.48
N ARG A 3 -13.79 62.00 -27.80
CA ARG A 3 -13.95 60.80 -26.98
C ARG A 3 -12.74 60.74 -26.01
N LEU A 4 -13.02 60.83 -24.72
CA LEU A 4 -12.08 60.48 -23.66
C LEU A 4 -11.95 58.94 -23.57
N LEU A 5 -10.76 58.44 -23.74
CA LEU A 5 -10.39 57.05 -23.39
C LEU A 5 -9.86 57.09 -21.94
N SER A 6 -10.63 56.48 -21.07
CA SER A 6 -10.17 56.21 -19.66
C SER A 6 -9.29 54.96 -19.66
N ALA A 7 -8.03 55.13 -19.35
CA ALA A 7 -7.12 54.03 -19.10
C ALA A 7 -7.35 53.53 -17.66
N LEU A 8 -7.94 52.37 -17.48
CA LEU A 8 -7.92 51.61 -16.23
C LEU A 8 -6.55 50.90 -16.09
N SER A 9 -5.72 51.41 -15.24
CA SER A 9 -4.50 50.70 -14.80
C SER A 9 -4.91 49.55 -13.86
N LEU A 10 -4.85 48.33 -14.36
CA LEU A 10 -4.86 47.12 -13.50
C LEU A 10 -3.56 47.05 -12.71
N LEU A 11 -3.60 47.45 -11.43
CA LEU A 11 -2.59 47.07 -10.48
C LEU A 11 -2.67 45.55 -10.27
N GLY A 12 -1.79 44.84 -10.93
CA GLY A 12 -1.54 43.43 -10.64
C GLY A 12 -0.91 43.30 -9.28
N LEU A 13 -1.67 42.92 -8.25
CA LEU A 13 -1.11 42.37 -7.02
C LEU A 13 -0.42 41.06 -7.36
N SER A 14 0.88 41.12 -7.60
CA SER A 14 1.74 39.94 -7.53
C SER A 14 1.81 39.50 -6.07
N VAL A 15 0.94 38.59 -5.66
CA VAL A 15 1.12 37.84 -4.41
C VAL A 15 2.38 36.99 -4.62
N SER A 16 3.51 37.47 -4.17
CA SER A 16 4.70 36.63 -3.99
C SER A 16 4.31 35.58 -2.97
N LEU A 17 4.07 34.35 -3.42
CA LEU A 17 4.03 33.19 -2.54
C LEU A 17 5.42 33.15 -1.86
N SER A 18 5.52 33.68 -0.65
CA SER A 18 6.72 33.50 0.17
C SER A 18 6.89 31.99 0.32
N ALA A 19 8.06 31.49 -0.07
CA ALA A 19 8.39 30.06 0.10
C ALA A 19 8.26 29.76 1.59
N GLN A 20 7.30 28.90 1.94
CA GLN A 20 7.02 28.56 3.32
C GLN A 20 8.28 27.98 3.97
N ALA A 21 8.60 28.47 5.17
CA ALA A 21 9.74 27.99 5.92
C ALA A 21 9.49 26.54 6.38
N PRO A 22 10.48 25.65 6.28
CA PRO A 22 10.37 24.31 6.84
C PRO A 22 10.21 24.35 8.36
N LEU A 23 9.47 23.40 8.92
CA LEU A 23 9.35 23.17 10.36
C LEU A 23 10.63 22.55 10.94
N TRP A 24 11.39 21.86 10.11
CA TRP A 24 12.70 21.29 10.42
C TRP A 24 13.56 21.26 9.15
N ASP A 25 14.83 21.65 9.26
CA ASP A 25 15.77 21.74 8.13
C ASP A 25 17.16 21.26 8.59
N LEU A 26 17.66 20.19 8.02
CA LEU A 26 18.96 19.59 8.34
C LEU A 26 20.12 20.61 8.27
N ALA A 27 20.01 21.61 7.40
CA ALA A 27 21.04 22.66 7.26
C ALA A 27 21.04 23.66 8.40
N LYS A 28 19.99 23.76 9.21
CA LYS A 28 19.79 24.77 10.25
C LYS A 28 19.60 24.17 11.64
N ASP A 29 18.91 23.02 11.70
CA ASP A 29 18.52 22.39 12.94
C ASP A 29 19.55 21.33 13.34
N LYS A 30 19.86 21.27 14.61
CA LYS A 30 20.74 20.24 15.17
C LYS A 30 19.97 18.93 15.32
N ILE A 31 20.61 17.83 14.97
CA ILE A 31 20.11 16.49 15.30
C ILE A 31 20.15 16.34 16.82
N PRO A 32 19.01 16.08 17.51
CA PRO A 32 19.01 15.89 18.96
C PRO A 32 19.95 14.75 19.35
N ALA A 33 20.79 14.95 20.36
CA ALA A 33 21.75 13.94 20.79
C ALA A 33 21.11 12.58 21.14
N ALA A 34 19.92 12.59 21.74
CA ALA A 34 19.17 11.38 22.06
C ALA A 34 18.63 10.63 20.81
N LEU A 35 18.61 11.28 19.64
CA LEU A 35 18.15 10.71 18.38
C LEU A 35 19.29 10.51 17.38
N ASN A 36 20.55 10.74 17.79
CA ASN A 36 21.73 10.48 16.97
C ASN A 36 22.39 9.15 17.39
N HIS A 37 22.38 8.20 16.49
CA HIS A 37 22.98 6.88 16.66
C HIS A 37 24.21 6.76 15.73
N GLY A 38 25.22 7.57 15.97
CA GLY A 38 26.49 7.52 15.24
C GLY A 38 26.48 8.17 13.85
N ALA A 39 25.42 8.86 13.46
CA ALA A 39 25.41 9.64 12.22
C ALA A 39 26.37 10.85 12.34
N VAL A 40 27.19 11.07 11.29
CA VAL A 40 28.22 12.11 11.28
C VAL A 40 27.79 13.27 10.39
N GLN A 41 27.67 14.45 10.98
CA GLN A 41 27.37 15.68 10.25
C GLN A 41 28.67 16.35 9.78
N ALA A 42 28.78 16.60 8.48
CA ALA A 42 29.91 17.31 7.87
C ALA A 42 29.75 18.83 7.98
N ALA A 43 30.85 19.57 7.70
CA ALA A 43 30.84 21.03 7.74
C ALA A 43 29.89 21.67 6.71
N ASP A 44 29.54 20.97 5.62
CA ASP A 44 28.58 21.40 4.61
C ASP A 44 27.11 21.16 5.03
N GLY A 45 26.87 20.70 6.28
CA GLY A 45 25.57 20.36 6.81
C GLY A 45 25.03 19.02 6.38
N SER A 46 25.69 18.30 5.48
CA SER A 46 25.29 16.95 5.10
C SER A 46 25.55 15.94 6.22
N VAL A 47 24.80 14.84 6.21
CA VAL A 47 24.95 13.78 7.21
C VAL A 47 25.22 12.44 6.53
N THR A 48 26.24 11.73 7.01
CA THR A 48 26.51 10.35 6.58
C THR A 48 25.78 9.38 7.51
N VAL A 49 25.00 8.49 6.90
CA VAL A 49 24.26 7.38 7.55
C VAL A 49 24.62 6.07 6.87
N GLY A 50 24.33 4.94 7.49
CA GLY A 50 24.57 3.61 6.92
C GLY A 50 25.24 2.68 7.90
N GLY A 51 25.26 1.38 7.59
CA GLY A 51 25.61 0.38 8.60
C GLY A 51 24.60 0.44 9.74
N ASP A 52 25.10 0.70 10.96
CA ASP A 52 24.28 0.92 12.14
C ASP A 52 24.20 2.41 12.55
N ASN A 53 24.70 3.30 11.66
CA ASN A 53 24.67 4.74 11.91
C ASN A 53 23.41 5.36 11.29
N TYR A 54 22.58 5.99 12.11
CA TYR A 54 21.34 6.64 11.71
C TYR A 54 20.96 7.76 12.66
N PHE A 55 19.98 8.57 12.29
CA PHE A 55 19.46 9.61 13.18
C PHE A 55 17.94 9.75 13.08
N GLY A 56 17.33 10.46 14.02
CA GLY A 56 15.90 10.74 14.04
C GLY A 56 15.58 12.22 13.91
N ILE A 57 14.54 12.54 13.16
CA ILE A 57 13.85 13.83 13.20
C ILE A 57 12.85 13.77 14.35
N PRO A 58 12.84 14.76 15.27
CA PRO A 58 11.99 14.68 16.46
C PRO A 58 10.49 14.72 16.10
N PRO A 59 9.62 14.11 16.91
CA PRO A 59 8.16 14.12 16.70
C PRO A 59 7.58 15.54 16.61
N SER A 60 8.18 16.52 17.33
CA SER A 60 7.79 17.92 17.29
C SER A 60 7.90 18.59 15.92
N ALA A 61 8.67 18.00 14.99
CA ALA A 61 8.72 18.46 13.60
C ALA A 61 7.45 18.10 12.79
N PHE A 62 6.54 17.30 13.37
CA PHE A 62 5.32 16.81 12.74
C PHE A 62 4.09 17.17 13.59
N PRO A 63 3.76 18.45 13.81
CA PRO A 63 2.62 18.85 14.65
C PRO A 63 1.28 18.34 14.10
N ASP A 64 1.14 18.25 12.78
CA ASP A 64 0.07 17.54 12.10
C ASP A 64 0.64 16.29 11.45
N GLN A 65 0.47 15.16 12.12
CA GLN A 65 1.05 13.88 11.69
C GLN A 65 0.32 13.26 10.49
N GLN A 66 -0.80 13.84 10.05
CA GLN A 66 -1.53 13.41 8.88
C GLN A 66 -1.37 14.32 7.67
N ASN A 67 -0.81 15.51 7.87
CA ASN A 67 -0.60 16.48 6.79
C ASN A 67 0.78 17.15 6.93
N PHE A 68 1.74 16.64 6.21
CA PHE A 68 3.10 17.17 6.16
C PHE A 68 3.78 16.82 4.84
N THR A 69 4.92 17.43 4.56
CA THR A 69 5.77 17.07 3.42
C THR A 69 7.20 16.91 3.89
N VAL A 70 7.86 15.83 3.47
CA VAL A 70 9.30 15.62 3.68
C VAL A 70 10.01 15.64 2.33
N GLN A 71 11.07 16.42 2.23
CA GLN A 71 11.97 16.44 1.10
C GLN A 71 13.35 15.95 1.55
N VAL A 72 13.90 14.95 0.86
CA VAL A 72 15.21 14.38 1.19
C VAL A 72 16.03 14.17 -0.07
N THR A 73 17.32 14.53 -0.02
CA THR A 73 18.29 14.21 -1.08
C THR A 73 19.33 13.26 -0.53
N VAL A 74 19.45 12.12 -1.19
CA VAL A 74 20.36 11.03 -0.81
C VAL A 74 21.28 10.65 -1.95
N THR A 75 22.55 10.39 -1.64
CA THR A 75 23.56 9.87 -2.55
C THR A 75 24.19 8.63 -1.92
N PHE A 76 24.34 7.58 -2.70
CA PHE A 76 25.03 6.36 -2.29
C PHE A 76 26.43 6.34 -2.92
N PRO A 77 27.53 6.50 -2.15
CA PRO A 77 28.88 6.40 -2.70
C PRO A 77 29.16 5.03 -3.29
N GLU A 78 28.69 3.99 -2.62
CA GLU A 78 28.86 2.60 -3.02
C GLU A 78 27.52 1.86 -3.03
N LEU A 79 27.38 0.93 -3.95
CA LEU A 79 26.21 0.07 -4.06
C LEU A 79 26.66 -1.39 -3.95
N THR A 80 26.52 -1.98 -2.77
CA THR A 80 26.75 -3.41 -2.56
C THR A 80 25.47 -4.18 -2.81
N GLU A 81 25.56 -5.24 -3.58
CA GLU A 81 24.43 -6.11 -3.90
C GLU A 81 23.78 -6.72 -2.65
N GLY A 82 22.47 -6.81 -2.65
CA GLY A 82 21.68 -7.39 -1.56
C GLY A 82 21.53 -6.48 -0.34
N THR A 83 21.97 -5.21 -0.42
CA THR A 83 21.86 -4.26 0.68
C THR A 83 20.54 -3.49 0.67
N THR A 84 20.13 -3.03 1.84
CA THR A 84 18.87 -2.28 2.08
C THR A 84 19.14 -1.06 2.93
N MET A 85 18.45 0.06 2.65
CA MET A 85 18.45 1.23 3.51
C MET A 85 17.05 1.84 3.57
N HIS A 86 16.57 2.08 4.78
CA HIS A 86 15.40 2.90 5.03
C HIS A 86 15.83 4.36 5.14
N VAL A 87 15.71 5.09 4.03
CA VAL A 87 16.07 6.51 3.99
C VAL A 87 15.16 7.31 4.90
N LEU A 88 13.86 7.02 4.89
CA LEU A 88 12.89 7.58 5.84
C LEU A 88 12.09 6.44 6.44
N LEU A 89 11.89 6.47 7.76
CA LEU A 89 11.11 5.48 8.48
C LEU A 89 10.41 6.12 9.68
N LYS A 90 9.08 6.23 9.63
CA LYS A 90 8.25 6.67 10.77
C LYS A 90 7.25 5.56 11.10
N GLN A 91 7.51 4.83 12.18
CA GLN A 91 6.75 3.64 12.58
C GLN A 91 6.60 3.58 14.08
N LYS A 92 5.45 3.11 14.56
CA LYS A 92 5.23 2.82 15.96
C LYS A 92 6.12 1.68 16.44
N LYS A 93 6.62 1.78 17.69
CA LYS A 93 7.68 0.92 18.24
C LYS A 93 7.28 -0.55 18.35
N ASP A 94 6.02 -0.85 18.53
CA ASP A 94 5.53 -2.20 18.88
C ASP A 94 5.23 -3.11 17.71
N GLY A 95 5.78 -2.82 16.52
CA GLY A 95 5.62 -3.68 15.35
C GLY A 95 4.21 -3.67 14.74
N GLU A 96 3.30 -2.84 15.23
CA GLU A 96 2.08 -2.55 14.52
C GLU A 96 2.44 -1.85 13.21
N ASP A 97 2.04 -2.47 12.13
CA ASP A 97 2.42 -2.12 10.76
C ASP A 97 1.77 -0.83 10.26
N THR A 98 1.81 0.23 11.07
CA THR A 98 1.23 1.53 10.76
C THR A 98 2.33 2.57 10.65
N GLY A 99 2.90 2.73 9.47
CA GLY A 99 4.01 3.64 9.31
C GLY A 99 4.26 4.11 7.89
N LEU A 100 5.18 5.05 7.79
CA LEU A 100 5.69 5.59 6.53
C LEU A 100 7.13 5.12 6.35
N GLY A 101 7.45 4.58 5.17
CA GLY A 101 8.82 4.22 4.83
C GLY A 101 9.18 4.61 3.41
N LEU A 102 10.43 5.03 3.21
CA LEU A 102 11.08 5.17 1.92
C LEU A 102 12.35 4.33 1.95
N THR A 103 12.36 3.25 1.19
CA THR A 103 13.42 2.24 1.27
C THR A 103 14.08 2.02 -0.07
N PHE A 104 15.41 1.95 -0.04
CA PHE A 104 16.22 1.56 -1.18
C PHE A 104 16.67 0.11 -1.02
N LEU A 105 16.62 -0.63 -2.12
CA LEU A 105 17.11 -2.00 -2.22
C LEU A 105 18.07 -2.09 -3.40
N ASN A 106 19.23 -2.68 -3.19
CA ASN A 106 20.17 -2.99 -4.23
C ASN A 106 20.23 -4.50 -4.49
N PHE A 107 19.38 -4.99 -5.38
CA PHE A 107 19.35 -6.37 -5.84
C PHE A 107 19.70 -6.45 -7.33
N PRO A 108 20.32 -7.54 -7.79
CA PRO A 108 20.80 -7.64 -9.18
C PRO A 108 19.68 -7.58 -10.22
N THR A 109 18.49 -8.04 -9.86
CA THR A 109 17.34 -8.14 -10.78
C THR A 109 16.24 -7.11 -10.55
N ILE A 110 16.17 -6.52 -9.36
CA ILE A 110 15.15 -5.54 -8.99
C ILE A 110 15.79 -4.49 -8.09
N GLN A 111 16.10 -3.36 -8.68
CA GLN A 111 16.49 -2.17 -7.93
C GLN A 111 15.27 -1.29 -7.82
N ALA A 112 14.57 -1.40 -6.70
CA ALA A 112 13.37 -0.66 -6.42
C ALA A 112 13.51 0.05 -5.08
N HIS A 113 12.99 1.25 -4.97
CA HIS A 113 12.73 1.84 -3.68
C HIS A 113 11.42 1.28 -3.14
N ARG A 114 11.46 0.81 -1.91
CA ARG A 114 10.28 0.28 -1.20
C ARG A 114 10.08 1.06 0.07
N PRO A 115 8.91 1.58 0.36
CA PRO A 115 8.48 1.70 1.72
C PRO A 115 8.08 0.30 2.18
N ILE A 116 8.82 -0.26 3.13
CA ILE A 116 8.63 -1.67 3.51
C ILE A 116 7.55 -1.85 4.57
N ILE A 117 7.19 -0.83 5.27
CA ILE A 117 6.13 -0.99 6.21
C ILE A 117 4.85 -1.08 5.42
N ASN A 118 4.25 -2.26 5.52
CA ASN A 118 3.02 -2.65 4.82
C ASN A 118 3.17 -3.03 3.35
N GLY A 119 4.35 -3.49 2.96
CA GLY A 119 4.55 -4.11 1.65
C GLY A 119 4.42 -3.18 0.47
N MET A 120 4.56 -1.87 0.66
CA MET A 120 4.50 -0.90 -0.44
C MET A 120 5.74 -0.93 -1.30
N HIS A 121 5.54 -1.08 -2.57
CA HIS A 121 6.55 -0.83 -3.57
C HIS A 121 6.28 0.52 -4.22
N ILE A 122 7.12 1.51 -3.92
CA ILE A 122 7.23 2.66 -4.77
C ILE A 122 8.38 2.38 -5.68
N GLY A 123 8.12 2.19 -6.91
CA GLY A 123 9.22 2.02 -7.77
C GLY A 123 8.82 1.82 -9.19
N ASP A 124 9.46 2.56 -10.03
CA ASP A 124 9.69 2.09 -11.37
C ASP A 124 10.63 0.88 -11.24
N LYS A 125 10.16 -0.32 -11.56
CA LYS A 125 10.99 -1.54 -11.60
C LYS A 125 12.19 -1.38 -12.53
N ARG A 126 12.21 -0.33 -13.37
CA ARG A 126 13.29 0.04 -14.27
C ARG A 126 14.32 0.97 -13.63
N LEU A 127 14.05 1.57 -12.47
CA LEU A 127 15.02 2.42 -11.80
C LEU A 127 16.17 1.57 -11.28
N LYS A 128 17.34 1.78 -11.86
CA LYS A 128 18.61 1.26 -11.34
C LYS A 128 19.30 2.35 -10.56
N LEU A 129 19.57 2.11 -9.29
CA LEU A 129 20.41 2.99 -8.51
C LEU A 129 21.80 3.04 -9.14
N GLN A 130 22.39 4.22 -9.16
CA GLN A 130 23.77 4.43 -9.62
C GLN A 130 24.62 4.96 -8.47
N PRO A 131 25.85 4.50 -8.29
CA PRO A 131 26.75 5.05 -7.29
C PRO A 131 27.00 6.54 -7.58
N ASN A 132 27.27 7.31 -6.55
CA ASN A 132 27.54 8.76 -6.62
C ASN A 132 26.48 9.60 -7.34
N THR A 133 25.27 9.08 -7.48
CA THR A 133 24.13 9.79 -8.06
C THR A 133 23.20 10.27 -6.96
N SER A 134 22.84 11.56 -7.00
CA SER A 134 21.88 12.16 -6.06
C SER A 134 20.46 11.87 -6.48
N TYR A 135 19.66 11.39 -5.53
CA TYR A 135 18.24 11.14 -5.69
C TYR A 135 17.46 12.07 -4.77
N ALA A 136 16.66 12.96 -5.34
CA ALA A 136 15.79 13.87 -4.59
C ALA A 136 14.39 13.26 -4.48
N PHE A 137 13.96 12.98 -3.25
CA PHE A 137 12.62 12.48 -2.95
C PHE A 137 11.79 13.54 -2.24
N THR A 138 10.52 13.57 -2.62
CA THR A 138 9.49 14.27 -1.84
C THR A 138 8.43 13.27 -1.44
N VAL A 139 8.07 13.26 -0.17
CA VAL A 139 6.95 12.49 0.39
C VAL A 139 5.94 13.48 0.93
N ALA A 140 4.83 13.64 0.22
CA ALA A 140 3.73 14.51 0.62
C ALA A 140 2.61 13.68 1.24
N VAL A 141 2.38 13.84 2.54
CA VAL A 141 1.30 13.17 3.28
C VAL A 141 0.10 14.10 3.37
N ARG A 142 -1.08 13.62 2.96
CA ARG A 142 -2.34 14.35 3.05
C ARG A 142 -3.42 13.42 3.59
N LYS A 143 -4.05 13.82 4.70
CA LYS A 143 -5.02 12.99 5.44
C LYS A 143 -4.47 11.58 5.72
N GLY A 144 -3.21 11.50 6.10
CA GLY A 144 -2.50 10.26 6.35
C GLY A 144 -2.08 9.49 5.09
N SER A 145 -2.42 9.95 3.90
CA SER A 145 -2.09 9.28 2.63
C SER A 145 -0.82 9.88 2.02
N PRO A 146 0.28 9.12 1.88
CA PRO A 146 1.51 9.59 1.29
C PRO A 146 1.49 9.52 -0.24
N THR A 147 1.99 10.56 -0.88
CA THR A 147 2.34 10.58 -2.30
C THR A 147 3.85 10.77 -2.40
N TYR A 148 4.50 10.00 -3.25
CA TYR A 148 5.95 10.02 -3.38
C TYR A 148 6.36 10.54 -4.75
N TYR A 149 7.45 11.30 -4.76
CA TYR A 149 8.04 11.86 -5.97
C TYR A 149 9.54 11.60 -5.98
N LEU A 150 10.09 11.24 -7.12
CA LEU A 150 11.53 11.13 -7.36
C LEU A 150 11.93 12.17 -8.40
N ASN A 151 12.89 13.04 -8.06
CA ASN A 151 13.33 14.13 -8.94
C ASN A 151 12.12 14.87 -9.55
N GLU A 152 11.15 15.18 -8.66
CA GLU A 152 9.87 15.84 -8.97
C GLU A 152 8.87 15.02 -9.79
N ALA A 153 9.24 13.87 -10.36
CA ALA A 153 8.30 12.99 -11.04
C ALA A 153 7.54 12.12 -10.04
N PRO A 154 6.21 11.97 -10.17
CA PRO A 154 5.46 11.04 -9.33
C PRO A 154 5.97 9.61 -9.58
N THR A 155 6.23 8.89 -8.49
CA THR A 155 6.68 7.50 -8.53
C THR A 155 5.55 6.60 -8.14
N GLY A 156 5.14 5.68 -8.97
CA GLY A 156 4.21 4.58 -8.67
C GLY A 156 3.08 4.87 -7.66
N GLN A 157 2.05 4.06 -7.64
CA GLN A 157 0.79 4.42 -7.01
C GLN A 157 0.37 3.40 -5.95
N TYR A 158 1.14 3.34 -4.87
CA TYR A 158 0.77 2.50 -3.73
C TYR A 158 0.51 3.39 -2.52
N PHE A 159 -0.57 3.13 -1.80
CA PHE A 159 -1.04 4.00 -0.74
C PHE A 159 -1.20 3.25 0.56
N VAL A 160 -0.61 3.82 1.60
CA VAL A 160 -0.77 3.40 2.98
C VAL A 160 -1.29 4.58 3.75
N LEU A 161 -2.22 4.38 4.64
CA LEU A 161 -2.65 5.41 5.57
C LEU A 161 -1.67 5.46 6.74
N LEU A 162 -0.96 6.57 6.88
CA LEU A 162 -0.14 6.82 8.06
C LEU A 162 -1.06 7.11 9.24
N LEU A 163 -1.01 6.26 10.25
CA LEU A 163 -1.67 6.53 11.52
C LEU A 163 -0.78 7.43 12.40
N PRO A 164 -1.36 8.39 13.14
CA PRO A 164 -0.62 9.22 14.07
C PRO A 164 0.17 8.39 15.07
N ASN A 165 1.43 8.75 15.29
CA ASN A 165 2.29 8.16 16.29
C ASN A 165 3.40 9.14 16.71
N ASP A 166 3.84 9.05 17.96
CA ASP A 166 4.84 9.94 18.55
C ASP A 166 6.29 9.46 18.34
N GLU A 167 6.51 8.50 17.46
CA GLU A 167 7.85 8.04 17.12
C GLU A 167 8.60 9.09 16.28
N PRO A 168 9.92 9.18 16.42
CA PRO A 168 10.75 9.97 15.51
C PRO A 168 10.64 9.45 14.07
N MET A 169 10.87 10.34 13.09
CA MET A 169 11.14 9.86 11.75
C MET A 169 12.63 9.52 11.63
N TRP A 170 12.93 8.25 11.54
CA TRP A 170 14.30 7.74 11.44
C TRP A 170 14.85 7.90 10.01
N VAL A 171 16.13 8.21 9.90
CA VAL A 171 16.85 8.41 8.64
C VAL A 171 18.05 7.47 8.61
N GLY A 172 18.08 6.57 7.64
CA GLY A 172 19.15 5.59 7.49
C GLY A 172 19.04 4.37 8.40
N LYS A 173 17.94 4.22 9.15
CA LYS A 173 17.77 3.15 10.14
C LYS A 173 17.54 1.79 9.46
N LYS A 174 18.13 0.75 10.02
CA LYS A 174 17.84 -0.64 9.74
C LYS A 174 16.52 -1.04 10.42
N LEU A 175 15.64 -1.71 9.72
CA LEU A 175 14.35 -2.13 10.27
C LEU A 175 14.41 -3.54 10.88
N PHE A 176 15.01 -4.49 10.18
CA PHE A 176 15.11 -5.86 10.65
C PHE A 176 16.57 -6.27 10.95
N PRO A 177 16.82 -7.04 12.01
CA PRO A 177 18.19 -7.49 12.34
C PRO A 177 18.89 -8.24 11.21
N ARG A 178 18.14 -8.96 10.37
CA ARG A 178 18.65 -9.73 9.21
C ARG A 178 18.97 -8.90 7.97
N GLU A 179 18.58 -7.63 7.94
CA GLU A 179 18.88 -6.77 6.78
C GLU A 179 20.37 -6.51 6.69
N LYS A 180 20.90 -6.59 5.47
CA LYS A 180 22.25 -6.16 5.16
C LYS A 180 22.17 -4.68 4.76
N PRO A 181 22.62 -3.73 5.61
CA PRO A 181 22.49 -2.31 5.34
C PRO A 181 23.47 -1.87 4.24
N PHE A 182 23.16 -0.76 3.57
CA PHE A 182 24.17 -0.04 2.79
C PHE A 182 25.33 0.39 3.68
N THR A 183 26.55 0.33 3.15
CA THR A 183 27.77 0.71 3.88
C THR A 183 27.70 2.17 4.30
N SER A 184 27.29 3.05 3.38
CA SER A 184 27.07 4.47 3.68
C SER A 184 26.10 5.11 2.68
N ALA A 185 25.45 6.18 3.12
CA ALA A 185 24.72 7.11 2.27
C ALA A 185 24.90 8.53 2.78
N LYS A 186 25.03 9.50 1.88
CA LYS A 186 25.11 10.91 2.20
C LYS A 186 23.73 11.55 2.05
N ILE A 187 23.19 12.11 3.13
CA ILE A 187 21.99 12.93 3.14
C ILE A 187 22.43 14.39 3.01
N SER A 188 22.27 14.97 1.82
CA SER A 188 22.74 16.33 1.54
C SER A 188 21.68 17.41 1.78
N ALA A 189 20.40 17.04 1.79
CA ALA A 189 19.29 17.91 2.17
C ALA A 189 18.19 17.10 2.80
N LEU A 190 17.54 17.63 3.83
CA LEU A 190 16.35 17.04 4.43
C LEU A 190 15.53 18.16 5.09
N LYS A 191 14.28 18.31 4.67
CA LYS A 191 13.36 19.35 5.14
C LYS A 191 11.99 18.75 5.42
N VAL A 192 11.37 19.21 6.50
CA VAL A 192 9.98 18.89 6.87
C VAL A 192 9.15 20.16 6.79
N TYR A 193 8.01 20.07 6.13
CA TYR A 193 7.04 21.16 6.01
C TYR A 193 5.69 20.74 6.62
N GLY A 194 4.96 21.70 7.15
CA GLY A 194 3.64 21.48 7.76
C GLY A 194 2.50 21.32 6.75
N SER A 195 1.29 21.29 7.30
CA SER A 195 0.04 21.09 6.57
C SER A 195 -0.30 22.16 5.54
N ASP A 196 0.18 23.36 5.77
CA ASP A 196 0.02 24.55 4.91
C ASP A 196 0.94 24.55 3.69
N TYR A 197 1.99 23.69 3.67
CA TYR A 197 2.86 23.52 2.51
C TYR A 197 2.23 22.53 1.51
N ALA A 198 1.52 23.05 0.52
CA ALA A 198 0.97 22.26 -0.56
C ALA A 198 2.05 21.99 -1.63
N TYR A 199 2.77 20.85 -1.49
CA TYR A 199 3.68 20.44 -2.55
C TYR A 199 2.93 20.17 -3.85
N LYS A 200 3.37 20.83 -4.93
CA LYS A 200 2.91 20.56 -6.30
C LYS A 200 4.14 20.19 -7.13
N SER A 201 4.13 19.03 -7.72
CA SER A 201 5.21 18.63 -8.61
C SER A 201 5.13 19.43 -9.92
N PRO A 202 6.23 20.03 -10.40
CA PRO A 202 6.26 20.67 -11.71
C PRO A 202 6.13 19.67 -12.87
N LYS A 203 6.31 18.37 -12.59
CA LYS A 203 6.18 17.28 -13.57
C LYS A 203 4.86 16.50 -13.43
N GLU A 204 3.96 16.95 -12.57
CA GLU A 204 2.68 16.29 -12.38
C GLU A 204 1.78 16.51 -13.58
N LYS A 205 1.66 15.49 -14.43
CA LYS A 205 0.61 15.44 -15.42
C LYS A 205 -0.58 14.77 -14.77
N VAL A 206 -1.61 15.57 -14.49
CA VAL A 206 -2.97 15.13 -14.11
C VAL A 206 -3.20 14.77 -12.64
N THR A 207 -4.15 15.40 -12.15
CA THR A 207 -5.10 15.16 -11.07
C THR A 207 -5.41 13.68 -10.83
N ALA A 208 -4.53 13.00 -10.12
CA ALA A 208 -4.97 11.81 -9.43
C ALA A 208 -5.90 12.25 -8.29
N GLU A 209 -7.09 11.65 -8.18
CA GLU A 209 -7.90 11.81 -6.97
C GLU A 209 -7.05 11.53 -5.73
N PRO A 210 -7.32 12.20 -4.59
CA PRO A 210 -6.63 11.91 -3.36
C PRO A 210 -6.74 10.41 -3.09
N ARG A 211 -5.60 9.75 -3.06
CA ARG A 211 -5.55 8.32 -2.90
C ARG A 211 -5.34 8.04 -1.43
N GLY A 212 -6.29 7.38 -0.82
CA GLY A 212 -6.17 6.87 0.52
C GLY A 212 -5.64 5.44 0.50
N GLY A 213 -4.97 5.05 1.55
CA GLY A 213 -4.55 3.68 1.78
C GLY A 213 -4.62 3.36 3.26
N VAL A 214 -4.62 2.08 3.60
CA VAL A 214 -4.66 1.61 4.97
C VAL A 214 -3.32 1.05 5.36
N ALA A 215 -2.77 1.53 6.45
CA ALA A 215 -1.59 0.99 7.06
C ALA A 215 -1.91 -0.33 7.77
N GLY A 216 -1.02 -1.29 7.66
CA GLY A 216 -1.12 -2.61 8.28
C GLY A 216 -0.22 -3.60 7.56
N LYS A 217 0.13 -4.72 8.16
CA LYS A 217 1.08 -5.67 7.58
C LYS A 217 0.58 -6.23 6.25
N GLY A 218 1.25 -5.88 5.16
CA GLY A 218 0.90 -6.30 3.81
C GLY A 218 -0.35 -5.62 3.22
N TRP A 219 -0.82 -4.52 3.79
CA TRP A 219 -2.06 -3.86 3.38
C TRP A 219 -1.80 -2.65 2.49
N MET A 220 -2.18 -2.75 1.23
CA MET A 220 -1.96 -1.72 0.22
C MET A 220 -3.20 -1.56 -0.66
N VAL A 221 -3.57 -0.33 -0.98
CA VAL A 221 -4.55 -0.05 -2.03
C VAL A 221 -3.83 0.49 -3.26
N ASP A 222 -3.93 -0.24 -4.37
CA ASP A 222 -3.47 0.18 -5.68
C ASP A 222 -4.66 0.81 -6.42
N ALA A 223 -4.56 2.09 -6.73
CA ALA A 223 -5.63 2.86 -7.34
C ALA A 223 -5.32 3.21 -8.80
N PRO A 224 -6.27 3.07 -9.71
CA PRO A 224 -6.10 3.48 -11.10
C PRO A 224 -6.12 5.02 -11.24
N THR A 225 -5.60 5.52 -12.36
CA THR A 225 -5.77 6.92 -12.73
C THR A 225 -7.22 7.15 -13.17
N ILE A 226 -7.90 8.08 -12.53
CA ILE A 226 -9.29 8.43 -12.84
C ILE A 226 -9.31 9.54 -13.89
N VAL A 227 -9.86 9.25 -15.07
CA VAL A 227 -10.04 10.23 -16.16
C VAL A 227 -11.51 10.55 -16.41
N ASP A 228 -12.42 9.65 -16.02
CA ASP A 228 -13.86 9.83 -16.08
C ASP A 228 -14.47 9.51 -14.69
N PRO A 229 -14.85 10.51 -13.90
CA PRO A 229 -15.37 10.30 -12.56
C PRO A 229 -16.70 9.54 -12.49
N LYS A 230 -17.44 9.44 -13.62
CA LYS A 230 -18.72 8.73 -13.71
C LYS A 230 -18.56 7.23 -13.91
N ARG A 231 -17.37 6.77 -14.34
CA ARG A 231 -17.11 5.35 -14.55
C ARG A 231 -17.11 4.62 -13.22
N PRO A 232 -17.78 3.45 -13.11
CA PRO A 232 -17.86 2.68 -11.87
C PRO A 232 -16.50 2.32 -11.30
N LYS A 233 -16.41 2.32 -9.95
CA LYS A 233 -15.20 2.01 -9.18
C LYS A 233 -15.41 0.72 -8.41
N LEU A 234 -14.51 -0.23 -8.62
CA LEU A 234 -14.53 -1.54 -7.98
C LEU A 234 -13.32 -1.69 -7.05
N LEU A 235 -13.53 -2.26 -5.87
CA LEU A 235 -12.45 -2.65 -4.97
C LEU A 235 -12.32 -4.17 -4.94
N PHE A 236 -11.11 -4.65 -5.16
CA PHE A 236 -10.71 -6.05 -4.96
C PHE A 236 -9.82 -6.13 -3.73
N TYR A 237 -10.33 -6.74 -2.66
CA TYR A 237 -9.58 -6.97 -1.42
C TYR A 237 -9.22 -8.45 -1.29
N GLY A 238 -7.95 -8.73 -1.05
CA GLY A 238 -7.47 -10.09 -0.83
C GLY A 238 -5.95 -10.19 -0.86
N ASP A 239 -5.46 -11.41 -0.72
CA ASP A 239 -4.06 -11.78 -0.66
C ASP A 239 -3.44 -12.08 -2.04
N SER A 240 -2.43 -12.96 -2.09
CA SER A 240 -1.76 -13.37 -3.33
C SER A 240 -2.70 -14.06 -4.33
N ILE A 241 -3.78 -14.69 -3.88
CA ILE A 241 -4.79 -15.30 -4.77
C ILE A 241 -5.54 -14.18 -5.52
N ALA A 242 -5.91 -13.11 -4.82
CA ALA A 242 -6.50 -11.93 -5.45
C ALA A 242 -5.52 -11.28 -6.45
N GLY A 243 -4.23 -11.21 -6.10
CA GLY A 243 -3.18 -10.80 -7.03
C GLY A 243 -3.10 -11.69 -8.29
N GLY A 244 -3.29 -12.99 -8.12
CA GLY A 244 -3.23 -13.97 -9.21
C GLY A 244 -4.36 -13.80 -10.24
N TYR A 245 -5.63 -13.75 -9.81
CA TYR A 245 -6.74 -13.58 -10.76
C TYR A 245 -6.85 -12.15 -11.30
N ARG A 246 -6.29 -11.14 -10.62
CA ARG A 246 -6.27 -9.76 -11.10
C ARG A 246 -5.67 -9.64 -12.49
N GLY A 247 -4.58 -10.36 -12.78
CA GLY A 247 -3.94 -10.34 -14.10
C GLY A 247 -4.86 -10.80 -15.23
N GLN A 248 -5.80 -11.71 -14.94
CA GLN A 248 -6.81 -12.18 -15.90
C GLN A 248 -8.02 -11.24 -15.98
N LEU A 249 -8.39 -10.66 -14.84
CA LEU A 249 -9.58 -9.82 -14.68
C LEU A 249 -9.44 -8.43 -15.34
N LEU A 250 -8.30 -7.75 -15.15
CA LEU A 250 -8.12 -6.36 -15.57
C LEU A 250 -8.36 -6.15 -17.07
N PRO A 251 -7.82 -6.98 -18.00
CA PRO A 251 -8.09 -6.81 -19.43
C PRO A 251 -9.56 -6.95 -19.80
N MET A 252 -10.32 -7.78 -19.05
CA MET A 252 -11.75 -8.00 -19.33
C MET A 252 -12.64 -6.85 -18.88
N LEU A 253 -12.18 -6.04 -17.94
CA LEU A 253 -12.86 -4.88 -17.37
C LEU A 253 -12.31 -3.54 -17.88
N GLU A 254 -11.26 -3.59 -18.72
CA GLU A 254 -10.63 -2.39 -19.27
C GLU A 254 -11.63 -1.48 -19.98
N GLY A 255 -11.53 -0.18 -19.71
CA GLY A 255 -12.44 0.82 -20.27
C GLY A 255 -13.85 0.84 -19.69
N LYS A 256 -14.28 -0.20 -18.94
CA LYS A 256 -15.63 -0.32 -18.38
C LYS A 256 -15.73 0.18 -16.93
N VAL A 257 -14.70 -0.10 -16.13
CA VAL A 257 -14.66 0.23 -14.70
C VAL A 257 -13.27 0.71 -14.29
N TYR A 258 -13.16 1.28 -13.10
CA TYR A 258 -11.89 1.52 -12.41
C TYR A 258 -11.69 0.46 -11.35
N ALA A 259 -10.68 -0.40 -11.54
CA ALA A 259 -10.37 -1.50 -10.63
C ALA A 259 -9.29 -1.08 -9.63
N TYR A 260 -9.69 -0.91 -8.37
CA TYR A 260 -8.78 -0.74 -7.24
C TYR A 260 -8.41 -2.12 -6.68
N HIS A 261 -7.18 -2.28 -6.26
CA HIS A 261 -6.74 -3.51 -5.63
C HIS A 261 -6.16 -3.21 -4.25
N TRP A 262 -6.73 -3.83 -3.25
CA TRP A 262 -6.24 -3.77 -1.88
C TRP A 262 -5.62 -5.11 -1.51
N SER A 263 -4.30 -5.21 -1.59
CA SER A 263 -3.57 -6.38 -1.11
C SER A 263 -3.56 -6.36 0.41
N GLY A 264 -4.23 -7.32 1.03
CA GLY A 264 -4.34 -7.41 2.47
C GLY A 264 -4.99 -8.70 2.96
N PHE A 265 -4.83 -8.98 4.24
CA PHE A 265 -5.44 -10.12 4.91
C PHE A 265 -5.47 -9.90 6.43
N VAL A 266 -6.41 -10.55 7.09
CA VAL A 266 -6.47 -10.61 8.56
C VAL A 266 -5.81 -11.91 8.99
N GLY A 267 -4.54 -11.84 9.43
CA GLY A 267 -3.76 -13.04 9.76
C GLY A 267 -4.16 -13.69 11.09
N GLY A 268 -4.59 -12.91 12.06
CA GLY A 268 -5.08 -13.37 13.37
C GLY A 268 -6.56 -13.14 13.57
N ILE A 269 -7.11 -13.72 14.63
CA ILE A 269 -8.46 -13.39 15.08
C ILE A 269 -8.47 -11.94 15.56
N ASN A 270 -9.31 -11.12 14.93
CA ASN A 270 -9.44 -9.69 15.27
C ASN A 270 -10.88 -9.20 15.08
N PRO A 271 -11.73 -9.28 16.10
CA PRO A 271 -13.11 -8.83 16.03
C PRO A 271 -13.26 -7.28 15.96
N LYS A 272 -12.15 -6.54 16.10
CA LYS A 272 -12.08 -5.07 16.00
C LYS A 272 -11.45 -4.59 14.70
N VAL A 273 -11.32 -5.46 13.70
CA VAL A 273 -10.73 -5.13 12.41
C VAL A 273 -11.59 -4.19 11.55
N ASP A 274 -12.85 -4.02 11.93
CA ASP A 274 -13.84 -3.17 11.23
C ASP A 274 -13.34 -1.73 11.01
N THR A 275 -12.70 -1.12 12.01
CA THR A 275 -12.14 0.22 11.88
C THR A 275 -11.11 0.32 10.77
N LEU A 276 -10.23 -0.67 10.66
CA LEU A 276 -9.18 -0.72 9.66
C LEU A 276 -9.77 -0.98 8.26
N ILE A 277 -10.72 -1.92 8.16
CA ILE A 277 -11.43 -2.20 6.91
C ILE A 277 -12.22 -0.96 6.45
N LYS A 278 -12.91 -0.27 7.36
CA LYS A 278 -13.62 0.98 7.08
C LYS A 278 -12.71 2.03 6.46
N GLN A 279 -11.52 2.24 7.04
CA GLN A 279 -10.56 3.22 6.51
C GLN A 279 -10.17 2.90 5.08
N GLY A 280 -9.82 1.66 4.77
CA GLY A 280 -9.45 1.24 3.42
C GLY A 280 -10.60 1.29 2.42
N ALA A 281 -11.81 0.96 2.86
CA ALA A 281 -13.00 1.06 2.02
C ALA A 281 -13.46 2.50 1.76
N SER A 282 -12.98 3.47 2.55
CA SER A 282 -13.34 4.89 2.41
C SER A 282 -12.45 5.67 1.44
N VAL A 283 -11.51 5.02 0.76
CA VAL A 283 -10.55 5.70 -0.13
C VAL A 283 -11.17 6.20 -1.44
N ALA A 284 -12.33 5.65 -1.81
CA ALA A 284 -13.13 6.10 -2.95
C ALA A 284 -14.60 5.72 -2.74
N ASP A 285 -15.50 6.34 -3.50
CA ASP A 285 -16.90 5.92 -3.61
C ASP A 285 -16.98 4.68 -4.49
N PHE A 286 -16.92 3.50 -3.87
CA PHE A 286 -17.00 2.23 -4.60
C PHE A 286 -18.44 1.86 -4.93
N ASP A 287 -18.66 1.31 -6.14
CA ASP A 287 -19.91 0.71 -6.57
C ASP A 287 -20.00 -0.76 -6.18
N LEU A 288 -18.88 -1.51 -6.33
CA LEU A 288 -18.78 -2.90 -5.96
C LEU A 288 -17.50 -3.16 -5.16
N ILE A 289 -17.59 -4.07 -4.19
CA ILE A 289 -16.44 -4.59 -3.45
C ILE A 289 -16.44 -6.12 -3.51
N PHE A 290 -15.36 -6.68 -4.05
CA PHE A 290 -15.06 -8.11 -4.04
C PHE A 290 -13.99 -8.38 -3.00
N PHE A 291 -14.27 -9.27 -2.06
CA PHE A 291 -13.33 -9.49 -0.95
C PHE A 291 -13.20 -10.94 -0.54
N ASN A 292 -12.01 -11.27 -0.07
CA ASN A 292 -11.67 -12.57 0.52
C ASN A 292 -10.54 -12.36 1.53
N ASN A 293 -10.50 -13.14 2.61
CA ASN A 293 -9.37 -13.13 3.54
C ASN A 293 -8.28 -14.13 3.13
N GLY A 294 -8.56 -14.96 2.14
CA GLY A 294 -7.64 -15.90 1.53
C GLY A 294 -7.14 -17.01 2.45
N LEU A 295 -6.08 -17.68 1.98
CA LEU A 295 -5.45 -18.80 2.67
C LEU A 295 -4.64 -18.39 3.92
N HIS A 296 -4.48 -17.11 4.18
CA HIS A 296 -3.91 -16.62 5.44
C HIS A 296 -4.76 -16.99 6.67
N SER A 297 -6.05 -17.22 6.46
CA SER A 297 -6.95 -17.75 7.50
C SER A 297 -6.70 -19.22 7.87
N LEU A 298 -5.83 -19.96 7.16
CA LEU A 298 -5.38 -21.30 7.58
C LEU A 298 -4.70 -21.31 8.97
N ALA A 299 -4.33 -20.16 9.48
CA ALA A 299 -3.89 -20.03 10.87
C ALA A 299 -5.04 -20.18 11.89
N TRP A 300 -6.31 -20.16 11.48
CA TRP A 300 -7.50 -20.25 12.34
C TRP A 300 -7.93 -21.71 12.54
N THR A 301 -6.99 -22.54 12.93
CA THR A 301 -7.26 -23.95 13.26
C THR A 301 -8.13 -24.05 14.52
N PRO A 302 -8.80 -25.20 14.74
CA PRO A 302 -9.66 -25.39 15.91
C PRO A 302 -8.96 -25.11 17.26
N GLU A 303 -7.64 -25.34 17.33
CA GLU A 303 -6.83 -25.11 18.53
C GLU A 303 -6.53 -23.62 18.76
N LYS A 304 -6.59 -22.79 17.71
CA LYS A 304 -6.22 -21.36 17.73
C LYS A 304 -7.40 -20.41 17.65
N ALA A 305 -8.54 -20.88 17.16
CA ALA A 305 -9.73 -20.05 16.97
C ALA A 305 -11.01 -20.87 17.12
N THR A 306 -11.91 -20.39 17.96
CA THR A 306 -13.27 -20.93 18.04
C THR A 306 -14.10 -20.53 16.83
N ASP A 307 -15.21 -21.26 16.53
CA ASP A 307 -16.14 -20.89 15.46
C ASP A 307 -16.70 -19.47 15.68
N GLN A 308 -17.03 -19.12 16.92
CA GLN A 308 -17.55 -17.79 17.25
C GLN A 308 -16.54 -16.68 16.97
N GLN A 309 -15.27 -16.89 17.29
CA GLN A 309 -14.21 -15.91 17.00
C GLN A 309 -14.02 -15.70 15.48
N ILE A 310 -14.14 -16.75 14.68
CA ILE A 310 -14.08 -16.67 13.20
C ILE A 310 -15.29 -15.89 12.68
N ILE A 311 -16.50 -16.20 13.18
CA ILE A 311 -17.73 -15.50 12.85
C ILE A 311 -17.59 -14.00 13.17
N ASP A 312 -17.15 -13.66 14.37
CA ASP A 312 -17.06 -12.27 14.82
C ASP A 312 -16.01 -11.48 14.01
N THR A 313 -14.86 -12.10 13.71
CA THR A 313 -13.84 -11.47 12.86
C THR A 313 -14.36 -11.26 11.43
N THR A 314 -15.01 -12.26 10.85
CA THR A 314 -15.60 -12.17 9.50
C THR A 314 -16.69 -11.11 9.45
N ARG A 315 -17.55 -11.05 10.47
CA ARG A 315 -18.59 -10.02 10.60
C ARG A 315 -18.00 -8.62 10.73
N ALA A 316 -16.92 -8.47 11.48
CA ALA A 316 -16.19 -7.20 11.59
C ALA A 316 -15.64 -6.73 10.23
N ILE A 317 -15.11 -7.64 9.41
CA ILE A 317 -14.67 -7.33 8.03
C ILE A 317 -15.85 -6.79 7.20
N VAL A 318 -16.99 -7.48 7.20
CA VAL A 318 -18.18 -7.06 6.44
C VAL A 318 -18.69 -5.70 6.91
N ARG A 319 -18.78 -5.49 8.23
CA ARG A 319 -19.22 -4.21 8.82
C ARG A 319 -18.28 -3.07 8.47
N GLY A 320 -16.97 -3.33 8.45
CA GLY A 320 -15.98 -2.37 8.02
C GLY A 320 -16.20 -1.92 6.59
N PHE A 321 -16.43 -2.85 5.65
CA PHE A 321 -16.75 -2.52 4.27
C PHE A 321 -18.05 -1.73 4.14
N LYS A 322 -19.13 -2.16 4.78
CA LYS A 322 -20.40 -1.43 4.77
C LYS A 322 -20.28 -0.01 5.34
N ALA A 323 -19.48 0.17 6.39
CA ALA A 323 -19.27 1.47 7.01
C ALA A 323 -18.34 2.39 6.21
N GLY A 324 -17.38 1.83 5.47
CA GLY A 324 -16.43 2.58 4.66
C GLY A 324 -16.96 2.92 3.26
N ALA A 325 -17.78 2.04 2.69
CA ALA A 325 -18.37 2.19 1.37
C ALA A 325 -19.87 1.84 1.39
N PRO A 326 -20.71 2.69 1.99
CA PRO A 326 -22.12 2.34 2.30
C PRO A 326 -23.01 2.17 1.07
N LYS A 327 -22.57 2.63 -0.10
CA LYS A 327 -23.27 2.46 -1.39
C LYS A 327 -22.84 1.21 -2.15
N ALA A 328 -21.68 0.63 -1.79
CA ALA A 328 -21.12 -0.49 -2.51
C ALA A 328 -21.92 -1.78 -2.30
N LYS A 329 -22.19 -2.49 -3.39
CA LYS A 329 -22.64 -3.88 -3.30
C LYS A 329 -21.43 -4.76 -3.00
N LEU A 330 -21.57 -5.63 -1.99
CA LEU A 330 -20.50 -6.51 -1.51
C LEU A 330 -20.65 -7.91 -2.10
N PHE A 331 -19.51 -8.51 -2.48
CA PHE A 331 -19.38 -9.89 -2.92
C PHE A 331 -18.23 -10.54 -2.14
N TRP A 332 -18.53 -11.62 -1.44
CA TRP A 332 -17.48 -12.42 -0.83
C TRP A 332 -17.06 -13.54 -1.77
N ILE A 333 -15.77 -13.69 -1.98
CA ILE A 333 -15.20 -14.77 -2.78
C ILE A 333 -14.76 -15.87 -1.83
N ALA A 334 -15.34 -17.07 -1.92
CA ALA A 334 -15.00 -18.19 -1.06
C ALA A 334 -13.50 -18.54 -1.17
N THR A 335 -12.90 -18.96 -0.06
CA THR A 335 -11.49 -19.31 -0.05
C THR A 335 -11.22 -20.53 -0.91
N SER A 336 -10.21 -20.47 -1.78
CA SER A 336 -9.78 -21.57 -2.66
C SER A 336 -9.31 -22.79 -1.87
N PRO A 337 -9.32 -23.99 -2.47
CA PRO A 337 -8.79 -25.18 -1.82
C PRO A 337 -7.31 -25.03 -1.42
N HIS A 338 -6.96 -25.58 -0.26
CA HIS A 338 -5.57 -25.91 0.06
C HIS A 338 -5.24 -27.23 -0.62
N THR A 339 -4.19 -27.26 -1.44
CA THR A 339 -3.82 -28.43 -2.24
C THR A 339 -2.62 -29.16 -1.64
N ALA A 340 -2.42 -30.40 -2.04
CA ALA A 340 -1.19 -31.09 -1.73
C ALA A 340 -0.01 -30.43 -2.47
N ARG A 341 1.17 -30.49 -1.85
CA ARG A 341 2.42 -30.06 -2.51
C ARG A 341 2.71 -31.00 -3.69
N ARG A 342 3.12 -30.43 -4.80
CA ARG A 342 3.52 -31.20 -5.97
C ARG A 342 4.74 -32.06 -5.65
N ALA A 343 4.63 -33.36 -5.86
CA ALA A 343 5.73 -34.29 -5.57
C ALA A 343 6.87 -34.18 -6.59
N GLU A 344 6.51 -34.00 -7.88
CA GLU A 344 7.46 -33.91 -8.99
C GLU A 344 7.05 -32.77 -9.93
N PRO A 345 7.99 -31.94 -10.44
CA PRO A 345 7.66 -30.79 -11.30
C PRO A 345 6.82 -31.14 -12.55
N SER A 346 6.97 -32.34 -13.10
CA SER A 346 6.28 -32.80 -14.31
C SER A 346 4.89 -33.39 -14.05
N LYS A 347 4.53 -33.66 -12.80
CA LYS A 347 3.22 -34.29 -12.48
C LYS A 347 2.22 -33.22 -11.99
N PRO A 348 0.94 -33.33 -12.35
CA PRO A 348 -0.10 -32.47 -11.81
C PRO A 348 -0.33 -32.75 -10.33
N VAL A 349 -0.91 -31.79 -9.63
CA VAL A 349 -1.46 -32.00 -8.29
C VAL A 349 -2.77 -32.76 -8.43
N THR A 350 -2.97 -33.81 -7.63
CA THR A 350 -4.14 -34.71 -7.72
C THR A 350 -4.91 -34.84 -6.40
N ALA A 351 -4.44 -34.21 -5.34
CA ALA A 351 -5.04 -34.30 -4.01
C ALA A 351 -5.16 -32.93 -3.34
N LEU A 352 -6.13 -32.84 -2.45
CA LEU A 352 -6.25 -31.74 -1.50
C LEU A 352 -5.16 -31.85 -0.41
N GLY A 353 -4.73 -30.74 0.14
CA GLY A 353 -3.74 -30.69 1.22
C GLY A 353 -4.34 -30.97 2.60
N ASP A 354 -3.49 -31.20 3.56
CA ASP A 354 -3.83 -31.54 4.96
C ASP A 354 -4.68 -30.48 5.66
N LYS A 355 -4.50 -29.20 5.31
CA LYS A 355 -5.26 -28.09 5.89
C LYS A 355 -6.55 -27.75 5.15
N ASN A 356 -6.94 -28.57 4.17
CA ASN A 356 -8.16 -28.29 3.43
C ASN A 356 -9.44 -28.36 4.30
N SER A 357 -9.43 -29.15 5.37
CA SER A 357 -10.53 -29.18 6.36
C SER A 357 -10.71 -27.83 7.06
N VAL A 358 -9.62 -27.08 7.30
CA VAL A 358 -9.66 -25.72 7.85
C VAL A 358 -10.32 -24.77 6.84
N VAL A 359 -9.98 -24.88 5.55
CA VAL A 359 -10.63 -24.07 4.49
C VAL A 359 -12.14 -24.31 4.47
N LEU A 360 -12.58 -25.57 4.49
CA LEU A 360 -14.01 -25.91 4.50
C LEU A 360 -14.73 -25.36 5.71
N ARG A 361 -14.11 -25.46 6.91
CA ARG A 361 -14.64 -24.88 8.14
C ARG A 361 -14.82 -23.37 8.01
N ILE A 362 -13.80 -22.66 7.53
CA ILE A 362 -13.81 -21.19 7.39
C ILE A 362 -14.86 -20.79 6.35
N ASN A 363 -14.91 -21.45 5.17
CA ASN A 363 -15.91 -21.14 4.17
C ASN A 363 -17.32 -21.29 4.72
N ARG A 364 -17.62 -22.40 5.40
CA ARG A 364 -18.94 -22.63 6.03
C ARG A 364 -19.32 -21.51 7.02
N LEU A 365 -18.38 -21.08 7.90
CA LEU A 365 -18.63 -20.05 8.90
C LEU A 365 -18.76 -18.66 8.24
N ALA A 366 -17.96 -18.39 7.22
CA ALA A 366 -18.04 -17.14 6.48
C ALA A 366 -19.36 -17.07 5.68
N GLU A 367 -19.80 -18.14 5.02
CA GLU A 367 -21.08 -18.19 4.32
C GLU A 367 -22.27 -17.91 5.25
N GLN A 368 -22.23 -18.43 6.48
CA GLN A 368 -23.23 -18.08 7.49
C GLN A 368 -23.27 -16.55 7.71
N VAL A 369 -22.13 -15.93 7.90
CA VAL A 369 -22.05 -14.45 8.08
C VAL A 369 -22.54 -13.73 6.83
N MET A 370 -22.14 -14.18 5.64
CA MET A 370 -22.59 -13.55 4.39
C MET A 370 -24.11 -13.60 4.24
N LYS A 371 -24.72 -14.73 4.57
CA LYS A 371 -26.18 -14.87 4.57
C LYS A 371 -26.86 -13.93 5.57
N GLU A 372 -26.34 -13.84 6.80
CA GLU A 372 -26.86 -12.95 7.85
C GLU A 372 -26.71 -11.47 7.48
N GLU A 373 -25.61 -11.11 6.83
CA GLU A 373 -25.28 -9.75 6.43
C GLU A 373 -25.81 -9.36 5.03
N GLY A 374 -26.47 -10.26 4.30
CA GLY A 374 -27.01 -10.01 2.96
C GLY A 374 -25.91 -9.80 1.89
N VAL A 375 -24.78 -10.47 2.01
CA VAL A 375 -23.66 -10.40 1.08
C VAL A 375 -23.73 -11.59 0.11
N GLU A 376 -23.60 -11.34 -1.20
CA GLU A 376 -23.55 -12.41 -2.18
C GLU A 376 -22.22 -13.17 -2.12
N VAL A 377 -22.28 -14.49 -2.35
CA VAL A 377 -21.12 -15.38 -2.37
C VAL A 377 -20.78 -15.76 -3.79
N ILE A 378 -19.50 -15.66 -4.14
CA ILE A 378 -18.91 -16.24 -5.36
C ILE A 378 -18.16 -17.50 -4.95
N ASP A 379 -18.66 -18.65 -5.33
CA ASP A 379 -18.00 -19.93 -5.05
C ASP A 379 -16.73 -20.08 -5.92
N MET A 380 -15.58 -19.92 -5.30
CA MET A 380 -14.28 -20.21 -5.91
C MET A 380 -13.78 -21.62 -5.51
N TYR A 381 -14.32 -22.17 -4.42
CA TYR A 381 -13.83 -23.45 -3.90
C TYR A 381 -14.20 -24.62 -4.80
N THR A 382 -15.48 -24.81 -5.12
CA THR A 382 -15.99 -25.98 -5.85
C THR A 382 -15.37 -26.12 -7.24
N PRO A 383 -15.32 -25.08 -8.10
CA PRO A 383 -14.74 -25.24 -9.44
C PRO A 383 -13.24 -25.53 -9.40
N LEU A 384 -12.50 -25.02 -8.40
CA LEU A 384 -11.07 -25.30 -8.29
C LEU A 384 -10.78 -26.65 -7.64
N ALA A 385 -11.60 -27.12 -6.70
CA ALA A 385 -11.48 -28.46 -6.13
C ALA A 385 -11.69 -29.56 -7.20
N ALA A 386 -12.49 -29.29 -8.23
CA ALA A 386 -12.65 -30.16 -9.38
C ALA A 386 -11.47 -30.10 -10.38
N ARG A 387 -10.54 -29.19 -10.23
CA ARG A 387 -9.43 -28.93 -11.17
C ARG A 387 -8.09 -28.79 -10.47
N LEU A 388 -7.76 -29.75 -9.61
CA LEU A 388 -6.49 -29.79 -8.89
C LEU A 388 -5.27 -29.84 -9.83
N ASP A 389 -5.45 -30.34 -11.05
CA ASP A 389 -4.46 -30.31 -12.12
C ASP A 389 -3.96 -28.88 -12.45
N LEU A 390 -4.76 -27.87 -12.17
CA LEU A 390 -4.42 -26.45 -12.36
C LEU A 390 -3.71 -25.79 -11.17
N ALA A 391 -3.48 -26.51 -10.07
CA ALA A 391 -2.72 -25.97 -8.93
C ALA A 391 -1.26 -25.73 -9.30
N ALA A 392 -0.67 -24.65 -8.77
CA ALA A 392 0.74 -24.32 -9.01
C ALA A 392 1.71 -25.32 -8.36
N GLY A 393 1.27 -26.04 -7.34
CA GLY A 393 2.03 -27.12 -6.68
C GLY A 393 2.80 -26.66 -5.44
N ASP A 394 2.58 -25.46 -4.96
CA ASP A 394 3.13 -24.91 -3.72
C ASP A 394 2.15 -24.93 -2.54
N GLU A 395 1.06 -25.67 -2.68
CA GLU A 395 -0.06 -25.83 -1.72
C GLU A 395 -1.10 -24.70 -1.73
N TYR A 396 -0.77 -23.51 -2.26
CA TYR A 396 -1.57 -22.29 -2.10
C TYR A 396 -2.03 -21.69 -3.43
N HIS A 397 -1.14 -21.63 -4.40
CA HIS A 397 -1.36 -20.85 -5.62
C HIS A 397 -1.86 -21.71 -6.78
N TRP A 398 -2.38 -21.00 -7.78
CA TRP A 398 -3.02 -21.61 -8.94
C TRP A 398 -2.38 -21.14 -10.24
N SER A 399 -2.56 -21.88 -11.31
CA SER A 399 -2.10 -21.50 -12.63
C SER A 399 -3.01 -20.44 -13.28
N ALA A 400 -2.53 -19.79 -14.34
CA ALA A 400 -3.32 -18.79 -15.08
C ALA A 400 -4.69 -19.30 -15.55
N PRO A 401 -4.87 -20.54 -16.06
CA PRO A 401 -6.19 -21.07 -16.40
C PRO A 401 -7.15 -21.17 -15.20
N ALA A 402 -6.65 -21.53 -14.01
CA ALA A 402 -7.48 -21.53 -12.81
C ALA A 402 -7.88 -20.12 -12.37
N TYR A 403 -6.94 -19.18 -12.39
CA TYR A 403 -7.24 -17.77 -12.13
C TYR A 403 -8.24 -17.19 -13.13
N LYS A 404 -8.25 -17.68 -14.38
CA LYS A 404 -9.26 -17.29 -15.37
C LYS A 404 -10.67 -17.72 -14.97
N ILE A 405 -10.84 -18.92 -14.43
CA ILE A 405 -12.14 -19.40 -13.93
C ILE A 405 -12.70 -18.42 -12.89
N ILE A 406 -11.86 -17.96 -11.95
CA ILE A 406 -12.26 -17.00 -10.92
C ILE A 406 -12.59 -15.65 -11.56
N ALA A 407 -11.73 -15.16 -12.45
CA ALA A 407 -11.92 -13.90 -13.14
C ALA A 407 -13.23 -13.86 -13.94
N ASP A 408 -13.56 -14.94 -14.65
CA ASP A 408 -14.81 -15.06 -15.41
C ASP A 408 -16.04 -14.95 -14.50
N ALA A 409 -16.04 -15.59 -13.34
CA ALA A 409 -17.12 -15.50 -12.36
C ALA A 409 -17.28 -14.08 -11.81
N ILE A 410 -16.17 -13.41 -11.48
CA ILE A 410 -16.18 -12.01 -11.00
C ILE A 410 -16.69 -11.06 -12.08
N VAL A 411 -16.24 -11.22 -13.34
CA VAL A 411 -16.69 -10.39 -14.46
C VAL A 411 -18.17 -10.58 -14.72
N ALA A 412 -18.69 -11.81 -14.68
CA ALA A 412 -20.10 -12.08 -14.81
C ALA A 412 -20.91 -11.33 -13.74
N LYS A 413 -20.50 -11.40 -12.48
CA LYS A 413 -21.15 -10.68 -11.38
C LYS A 413 -21.01 -9.16 -11.51
N THR A 414 -19.87 -8.66 -11.99
CA THR A 414 -19.67 -7.23 -12.27
C THR A 414 -20.65 -6.75 -13.35
N ASN A 415 -20.74 -7.47 -14.47
CA ASN A 415 -21.64 -7.11 -15.57
C ASN A 415 -23.11 -7.14 -15.13
N GLU A 416 -23.51 -8.16 -14.37
CA GLU A 416 -24.86 -8.28 -13.79
C GLU A 416 -25.19 -7.07 -12.90
N ALA A 417 -24.32 -6.79 -11.91
CA ALA A 417 -24.55 -5.77 -10.90
C ALA A 417 -24.57 -4.35 -11.47
N LEU A 418 -23.68 -4.05 -12.44
CA LEU A 418 -23.56 -2.74 -13.07
C LEU A 418 -24.34 -2.63 -14.40
N LYS A 419 -25.04 -3.68 -14.83
CA LYS A 419 -25.76 -3.74 -16.10
C LYS A 419 -24.88 -3.37 -17.31
N LEU A 420 -23.61 -3.81 -17.27
CA LEU A 420 -22.67 -3.58 -18.36
C LEU A 420 -23.02 -4.53 -19.54
N LYS A 421 -22.89 -3.98 -20.75
CA LYS A 421 -23.05 -4.76 -22.00
C LYS A 421 -21.72 -5.32 -22.48
#